data_8a12404ffc585bfa44a65a41fc9a3b01
#
_entry.id   8a12404ffc585bfa44a65a41fc9a3b01
#
_cell.length_a   1.000
_cell.length_b   1.000
_cell.length_c   1.000
_cell.angle_alpha   90.00
_cell.angle_beta   90.00
_cell.angle_gamma   90.00
#
_symmetry.space_group_name_H-M   'P 1'
#
loop_
_entity.id
_entity.type
_entity.pdbx_description
1 polymer ?
#
loop_
_entity_poly.entity_id
_entity_poly.type
_entity_poly.pdbx_seq_one_letter_code
_entity_poly.pdbx_strand_id
1 'polypeptide(L)'
;MEILIIIRWFLILAAAFYLAVHLGLTIGLKRCKQTKSPLQPFISVIVAARNEERTIGLLLDCLSQQTYTHYEIIIVDDRSTDSTATIIADFQKKNPAIKRIDIAIVPSDMPAKKNALRAGIKASKGEILCFTDADCFPPPTWLKELVQQFEPEVGLVAGYSPYTIPSNKTITNGILRKIFFKFIAYEEFRAAIWSCGAIGWNLGWLCTGRNLAYRRKLYDEVNGFEKIKQSISGDDDLFLQLVRRQTDWEIRYMKTKESFVPTVPPADFRSFVEQRKRHFSASKVFTFPMMLFFFFYHFANFLLFFSTFLFLLHLISIPIVLACIGTKLFADTILVFFSAGTFDASTYCRSLIIMEVFYILYNSLIGPLGILKKFEWKQS
;
A
#
# COMPACT_ATOMS: atom_id res chain seq x y z
N MET A 1 9.55 24.84 -37.19
CA MET A 1 8.06 24.99 -37.00
C MET A 1 7.43 23.64 -36.65
N GLU A 2 7.67 22.57 -37.36
CA GLU A 2 7.10 21.23 -37.14
C GLU A 2 7.36 20.64 -35.73
N ILE A 3 8.59 20.72 -35.24
CA ILE A 3 8.97 20.23 -33.90
C ILE A 3 8.15 20.92 -32.81
N LEU A 4 7.89 22.22 -32.91
CA LEU A 4 7.10 22.96 -31.93
C LEU A 4 5.62 22.55 -31.95
N ILE A 5 5.10 22.18 -33.10
CA ILE A 5 3.74 21.63 -33.25
C ILE A 5 3.67 20.26 -32.58
N ILE A 6 4.65 19.40 -32.81
CA ILE A 6 4.76 18.08 -32.19
C ILE A 6 4.81 18.20 -30.65
N ILE A 7 5.66 19.06 -30.10
CA ILE A 7 5.77 19.30 -28.65
C ILE A 7 4.40 19.73 -28.07
N ARG A 8 3.69 20.63 -28.73
CA ARG A 8 2.36 21.08 -28.27
C ARG A 8 1.34 19.94 -28.22
N TRP A 9 1.31 19.07 -29.25
CA TRP A 9 0.42 17.91 -29.25
C TRP A 9 0.76 16.92 -28.13
N PHE A 10 2.03 16.66 -27.87
CA PHE A 10 2.45 15.82 -26.74
C PHE A 10 2.00 16.39 -25.38
N LEU A 11 2.10 17.70 -25.18
CA LEU A 11 1.64 18.36 -23.96
C LEU A 11 0.12 18.28 -23.80
N ILE A 12 -0.64 18.49 -24.89
CA ILE A 12 -2.09 18.36 -24.87
C ILE A 12 -2.53 16.93 -24.53
N LEU A 13 -1.94 15.95 -25.19
CA LEU A 13 -2.22 14.52 -24.92
C LEU A 13 -1.84 14.13 -23.49
N ALA A 14 -0.70 14.59 -23.01
CA ALA A 14 -0.27 14.34 -21.63
C ALA A 14 -1.26 14.96 -20.61
N ALA A 15 -1.71 16.19 -20.84
CA ALA A 15 -2.68 16.87 -19.99
C ALA A 15 -4.04 16.15 -19.98
N ALA A 16 -4.56 15.78 -21.17
CA ALA A 16 -5.81 15.04 -21.28
C ALA A 16 -5.74 13.68 -20.61
N PHE A 17 -4.66 12.93 -20.81
CA PHE A 17 -4.44 11.62 -20.20
C PHE A 17 -4.31 11.74 -18.67
N TYR A 18 -3.52 12.68 -18.17
CA TYR A 18 -3.35 12.92 -16.75
C TYR A 18 -4.67 13.25 -16.06
N LEU A 19 -5.44 14.17 -16.64
CA LEU A 19 -6.76 14.56 -16.14
C LEU A 19 -7.73 13.36 -16.15
N ALA A 20 -7.77 12.60 -17.25
CA ALA A 20 -8.63 11.42 -17.38
C ALA A 20 -8.33 10.36 -16.31
N VAL A 21 -7.05 10.10 -16.01
CA VAL A 21 -6.64 9.16 -14.94
C VAL A 21 -7.14 9.66 -13.58
N HIS A 22 -6.96 10.94 -13.24
CA HIS A 22 -7.38 11.50 -11.95
C HIS A 22 -8.91 11.51 -11.78
N LEU A 23 -9.64 11.85 -12.82
CA LEU A 23 -11.11 11.75 -12.84
C LEU A 23 -11.55 10.30 -12.72
N GLY A 24 -10.89 9.38 -13.43
CA GLY A 24 -11.12 7.93 -13.33
C GLY A 24 -10.94 7.43 -11.91
N LEU A 25 -9.83 7.77 -11.24
CA LEU A 25 -9.59 7.41 -9.82
C LEU A 25 -10.65 8.01 -8.89
N THR A 26 -11.03 9.28 -9.08
CA THR A 26 -12.07 9.94 -8.29
C THR A 26 -13.43 9.25 -8.43
N ILE A 27 -13.80 8.85 -9.64
CA ILE A 27 -15.02 8.07 -9.90
C ILE A 27 -14.90 6.69 -9.28
N GLY A 28 -13.74 6.03 -9.42
CA GLY A 28 -13.46 4.71 -8.82
C GLY A 28 -13.62 4.69 -7.30
N LEU A 29 -13.13 5.73 -6.61
CA LEU A 29 -13.34 5.90 -5.16
C LEU A 29 -14.83 5.88 -4.78
N LYS A 30 -15.69 6.53 -5.57
CA LYS A 30 -17.15 6.55 -5.35
C LYS A 30 -17.79 5.20 -5.66
N ARG A 31 -17.30 4.48 -6.66
CA ARG A 31 -17.80 3.15 -7.07
C ARG A 31 -17.40 2.04 -6.09
N CYS A 32 -16.32 2.23 -5.33
CA CYS A 32 -15.87 1.24 -4.34
C CYS A 32 -16.94 1.03 -3.27
N LYS A 33 -17.61 -0.11 -3.35
CA LYS A 33 -18.74 -0.49 -2.49
C LYS A 33 -18.28 -0.68 -1.04
N GLN A 34 -19.17 -0.40 -0.09
CA GLN A 34 -19.04 -0.79 1.32
C GLN A 34 -20.28 -1.60 1.67
N THR A 35 -20.10 -2.67 2.41
CA THR A 35 -21.19 -3.57 2.79
C THR A 35 -21.18 -3.83 4.29
N LYS A 36 -22.27 -4.44 4.76
CA LYS A 36 -22.43 -4.88 6.14
C LYS A 36 -22.95 -6.33 6.13
N SER A 37 -22.09 -7.23 5.60
CA SER A 37 -22.41 -8.66 5.57
C SER A 37 -22.70 -9.18 7.00
N PRO A 38 -23.74 -9.99 7.18
CA PRO A 38 -24.05 -10.61 8.48
C PRO A 38 -23.20 -11.85 8.77
N LEU A 39 -22.32 -12.25 7.85
CA LEU A 39 -21.49 -13.43 8.01
C LEU A 39 -20.55 -13.31 9.20
N GLN A 40 -20.31 -14.43 9.88
CA GLN A 40 -19.42 -14.53 11.05
C GLN A 40 -18.35 -15.63 10.80
N PRO A 41 -17.51 -15.53 9.76
CA PRO A 41 -16.51 -16.55 9.44
C PRO A 41 -15.43 -16.61 10.51
N PHE A 42 -14.80 -17.77 10.68
CA PHE A 42 -13.61 -17.88 11.53
C PHE A 42 -12.41 -17.24 10.81
N ILE A 43 -11.73 -16.33 11.50
CA ILE A 43 -10.58 -15.57 10.97
C ILE A 43 -9.28 -16.12 11.54
N SER A 44 -8.25 -16.25 10.70
CA SER A 44 -6.87 -16.38 11.15
C SER A 44 -6.11 -15.10 10.84
N VAL A 45 -5.68 -14.38 11.87
CA VAL A 45 -4.77 -13.23 11.72
C VAL A 45 -3.35 -13.77 11.66
N ILE A 46 -2.65 -13.54 10.56
CA ILE A 46 -1.32 -14.08 10.29
C ILE A 46 -0.32 -12.92 10.21
N VAL A 47 0.71 -12.99 11.03
CA VAL A 47 1.76 -11.97 11.14
C VAL A 47 3.12 -12.63 11.00
N ALA A 48 3.92 -12.17 10.02
CA ALA A 48 5.33 -12.52 9.94
C ALA A 48 6.16 -11.52 10.74
N ALA A 49 6.94 -11.99 11.70
CA ALA A 49 7.79 -11.17 12.56
C ALA A 49 9.26 -11.57 12.43
N ARG A 50 10.15 -10.58 12.39
CA ARG A 50 11.61 -10.80 12.49
C ARG A 50 12.26 -9.57 13.10
N ASN A 51 12.85 -9.72 14.28
CA ASN A 51 13.48 -8.64 15.03
C ASN A 51 12.54 -7.44 15.24
N GLU A 52 11.41 -7.69 15.90
CA GLU A 52 10.33 -6.71 16.14
C GLU A 52 10.07 -6.50 17.64
N GLU A 53 11.08 -6.67 18.49
CA GLU A 53 10.94 -6.52 19.96
C GLU A 53 10.30 -5.20 20.40
N ARG A 54 10.43 -4.14 19.60
CA ARG A 54 9.90 -2.80 19.92
C ARG A 54 8.40 -2.65 19.65
N THR A 55 7.84 -3.44 18.73
CA THR A 55 6.49 -3.24 18.20
C THR A 55 5.58 -4.43 18.40
N ILE A 56 6.12 -5.64 18.42
CA ILE A 56 5.31 -6.88 18.48
C ILE A 56 4.38 -6.93 19.70
N GLY A 57 4.83 -6.46 20.88
CA GLY A 57 4.00 -6.41 22.07
C GLY A 57 2.78 -5.49 21.91
N LEU A 58 2.99 -4.32 21.31
CA LEU A 58 1.90 -3.36 21.02
C LEU A 58 0.90 -3.93 20.01
N LEU A 59 1.39 -4.61 18.98
CA LEU A 59 0.50 -5.30 18.02
C LEU A 59 -0.36 -6.36 18.72
N LEU A 60 0.27 -7.22 19.58
CA LEU A 60 -0.44 -8.29 20.28
C LEU A 60 -1.49 -7.75 21.26
N ASP A 61 -1.23 -6.62 21.91
CA ASP A 61 -2.22 -5.89 22.71
C ASP A 61 -3.40 -5.43 21.83
N CYS A 62 -3.15 -4.80 20.68
CA CYS A 62 -4.20 -4.38 19.74
C CYS A 62 -5.03 -5.57 19.23
N LEU A 63 -4.37 -6.67 18.90
CA LEU A 63 -5.06 -7.87 18.40
C LEU A 63 -5.87 -8.56 19.51
N SER A 64 -5.43 -8.51 20.75
CA SER A 64 -6.16 -9.08 21.90
C SER A 64 -7.40 -8.26 22.30
N GLN A 65 -7.51 -7.01 21.84
CA GLN A 65 -8.64 -6.09 22.12
C GLN A 65 -9.68 -6.05 20.99
N GLN A 66 -9.62 -6.95 20.01
CA GLN A 66 -10.58 -6.95 18.91
C GLN A 66 -12.00 -7.25 19.39
N THR A 67 -12.97 -6.47 18.90
CA THR A 67 -14.41 -6.64 19.24
C THR A 67 -15.04 -7.83 18.53
N TYR A 68 -14.46 -8.31 17.45
CA TYR A 68 -14.80 -9.57 16.80
C TYR A 68 -14.14 -10.71 17.58
N THR A 69 -14.90 -11.74 17.96
CA THR A 69 -14.41 -12.78 18.89
C THR A 69 -14.09 -14.12 18.23
N HIS A 70 -14.48 -14.31 16.96
CA HIS A 70 -14.34 -15.60 16.26
C HIS A 70 -13.07 -15.65 15.42
N TYR A 71 -11.89 -15.60 16.08
CA TYR A 71 -10.60 -15.56 15.43
C TYR A 71 -9.49 -16.26 16.21
N GLU A 72 -8.37 -16.52 15.54
CA GLU A 72 -7.07 -16.90 16.10
C GLU A 72 -5.97 -15.96 15.60
N ILE A 73 -4.86 -15.89 16.32
CA ILE A 73 -3.68 -15.10 15.97
C ILE A 73 -2.51 -16.04 15.77
N ILE A 74 -1.87 -15.97 14.61
CA ILE A 74 -0.70 -16.78 14.26
C ILE A 74 0.48 -15.85 13.99
N ILE A 75 1.44 -15.87 14.91
CA ILE A 75 2.69 -15.11 14.74
C ILE A 75 3.76 -16.09 14.26
N VAL A 76 4.31 -15.79 13.10
CA VAL A 76 5.40 -16.56 12.52
C VAL A 76 6.71 -15.84 12.79
N ASP A 77 7.50 -16.38 13.71
CA ASP A 77 8.84 -15.86 14.05
C ASP A 77 9.87 -16.36 13.03
N ASP A 78 10.29 -15.47 12.14
CA ASP A 78 11.30 -15.79 11.14
C ASP A 78 12.71 -15.55 11.68
N ARG A 79 13.17 -16.44 12.57
CA ARG A 79 14.55 -16.46 13.08
C ARG A 79 14.95 -15.14 13.75
N SER A 80 14.11 -14.60 14.61
CA SER A 80 14.47 -13.41 15.41
C SER A 80 15.65 -13.71 16.34
N THR A 81 16.52 -12.72 16.50
CA THR A 81 17.72 -12.78 17.35
C THR A 81 17.64 -11.82 18.55
N ASP A 82 16.56 -11.03 18.60
CA ASP A 82 16.23 -10.12 19.70
C ASP A 82 15.18 -10.73 20.65
N SER A 83 14.54 -9.91 21.48
CA SER A 83 13.52 -10.34 22.44
C SER A 83 12.16 -10.68 21.84
N THR A 84 11.97 -10.63 20.51
CA THR A 84 10.68 -10.86 19.82
C THR A 84 10.05 -12.18 20.26
N ALA A 85 10.81 -13.28 20.23
CA ALA A 85 10.36 -14.62 20.58
C ALA A 85 9.85 -14.71 22.03
N THR A 86 10.57 -14.08 22.96
CA THR A 86 10.23 -14.06 24.39
C THR A 86 8.93 -13.29 24.63
N ILE A 87 8.78 -12.12 24.01
CA ILE A 87 7.58 -11.30 24.10
C ILE A 87 6.36 -12.09 23.61
N ILE A 88 6.44 -12.74 22.45
CA ILE A 88 5.34 -13.56 21.92
C ILE A 88 4.97 -14.68 22.90
N ALA A 89 5.97 -15.39 23.48
CA ALA A 89 5.74 -16.47 24.43
C ALA A 89 5.00 -15.99 25.70
N ASP A 90 5.30 -14.79 26.19
CA ASP A 90 4.61 -14.21 27.34
C ASP A 90 3.15 -13.83 27.04
N PHE A 91 2.85 -13.37 25.83
CA PHE A 91 1.48 -13.14 25.40
C PHE A 91 0.71 -14.45 25.22
N GLN A 92 1.33 -15.51 24.70
CA GLN A 92 0.70 -16.83 24.58
C GLN A 92 0.22 -17.40 25.93
N LYS A 93 0.99 -17.19 27.01
CA LYS A 93 0.59 -17.61 28.36
C LYS A 93 -0.71 -16.94 28.83
N LYS A 94 -0.96 -15.70 28.36
CA LYS A 94 -2.12 -14.88 28.77
C LYS A 94 -3.32 -15.04 27.82
N ASN A 95 -3.07 -15.32 26.55
CA ASN A 95 -4.11 -15.42 25.53
C ASN A 95 -3.92 -16.69 24.68
N PRO A 96 -4.76 -17.74 24.89
CA PRO A 96 -4.65 -19.01 24.18
C PRO A 96 -5.00 -18.91 22.68
N ALA A 97 -5.60 -17.81 22.22
CA ALA A 97 -5.84 -17.58 20.80
C ALA A 97 -4.55 -17.27 20.02
N ILE A 98 -3.45 -16.91 20.70
CA ILE A 98 -2.17 -16.62 20.09
C ILE A 98 -1.36 -17.91 19.94
N LYS A 99 -0.93 -18.18 18.71
CA LYS A 99 -0.05 -19.29 18.35
C LYS A 99 1.25 -18.75 17.75
N ARG A 100 2.38 -19.28 18.18
CA ARG A 100 3.68 -18.99 17.60
C ARG A 100 4.15 -20.15 16.73
N ILE A 101 4.74 -19.82 15.60
CA ILE A 101 5.42 -20.73 14.69
C ILE A 101 6.82 -20.22 14.47
N ASP A 102 7.80 -21.09 14.68
CA ASP A 102 9.21 -20.74 14.46
C ASP A 102 9.68 -21.28 13.11
N ILE A 103 10.27 -20.42 12.30
CA ILE A 103 10.92 -20.79 11.04
C ILE A 103 12.38 -21.11 11.34
N ALA A 104 12.76 -22.37 11.21
CA ALA A 104 14.14 -22.79 11.37
C ALA A 104 14.97 -22.55 10.09
N ILE A 105 14.39 -22.87 8.93
CA ILE A 105 15.07 -22.82 7.63
C ILE A 105 14.18 -22.12 6.60
N VAL A 106 14.78 -21.22 5.83
CA VAL A 106 14.12 -20.62 4.68
C VAL A 106 14.49 -21.40 3.42
N PRO A 107 13.54 -21.93 2.68
CA PRO A 107 13.80 -22.58 1.40
C PRO A 107 14.49 -21.61 0.42
N SER A 108 15.44 -22.13 -0.37
CA SER A 108 16.17 -21.31 -1.35
C SER A 108 15.29 -20.81 -2.51
N ASP A 109 14.12 -21.39 -2.70
CA ASP A 109 13.20 -21.12 -3.81
C ASP A 109 12.11 -20.08 -3.46
N MET A 110 12.04 -19.61 -2.21
CA MET A 110 11.01 -18.66 -1.77
C MET A 110 11.57 -17.58 -0.82
N PRO A 111 11.27 -16.29 -1.01
CA PRO A 111 11.67 -15.22 -0.10
C PRO A 111 11.16 -15.43 1.32
N ALA A 112 11.95 -15.04 2.30
CA ALA A 112 11.71 -15.28 3.72
C ALA A 112 10.30 -14.85 4.19
N LYS A 113 9.84 -13.64 3.86
CA LYS A 113 8.49 -13.17 4.24
C LYS A 113 7.38 -14.05 3.66
N LYS A 114 7.44 -14.38 2.37
CA LYS A 114 6.44 -15.26 1.74
C LYS A 114 6.45 -16.66 2.35
N ASN A 115 7.64 -17.20 2.67
CA ASN A 115 7.75 -18.47 3.35
C ASN A 115 7.12 -18.43 4.75
N ALA A 116 7.36 -17.37 5.51
CA ALA A 116 6.75 -17.17 6.84
C ALA A 116 5.22 -17.09 6.72
N LEU A 117 4.69 -16.27 5.80
CA LEU A 117 3.25 -16.19 5.56
C LEU A 117 2.65 -17.53 5.13
N ARG A 118 3.31 -18.28 4.25
CA ARG A 118 2.89 -19.63 3.84
C ARG A 118 2.83 -20.59 5.03
N ALA A 119 3.83 -20.55 5.91
CA ALA A 119 3.83 -21.38 7.11
C ALA A 119 2.67 -21.03 8.06
N GLY A 120 2.41 -19.74 8.25
CA GLY A 120 1.26 -19.25 9.02
C GLY A 120 -0.08 -19.69 8.42
N ILE A 121 -0.25 -19.55 7.10
CA ILE A 121 -1.46 -20.02 6.39
C ILE A 121 -1.66 -21.53 6.57
N LYS A 122 -0.61 -22.32 6.43
CA LYS A 122 -0.67 -23.79 6.61
C LYS A 122 -1.11 -24.20 8.01
N ALA A 123 -0.68 -23.47 9.03
CA ALA A 123 -1.02 -23.77 10.43
C ALA A 123 -2.37 -23.17 10.88
N SER A 124 -2.95 -22.29 10.08
CA SER A 124 -4.20 -21.58 10.38
C SER A 124 -5.43 -22.40 10.05
N LYS A 125 -6.56 -22.08 10.73
CA LYS A 125 -7.86 -22.76 10.56
C LYS A 125 -8.94 -21.86 9.98
N GLY A 126 -8.67 -20.56 9.85
CA GLY A 126 -9.64 -19.55 9.42
C GLY A 126 -10.14 -19.76 7.99
N GLU A 127 -11.42 -19.53 7.78
CA GLU A 127 -12.02 -19.37 6.46
C GLU A 127 -11.49 -18.11 5.77
N ILE A 128 -11.30 -17.05 6.57
CA ILE A 128 -10.68 -15.80 6.15
C ILE A 128 -9.27 -15.72 6.72
N LEU A 129 -8.31 -15.48 5.84
CA LEU A 129 -6.92 -15.22 6.16
C LEU A 129 -6.70 -13.72 6.18
N CYS A 130 -6.32 -13.17 7.32
CA CYS A 130 -6.13 -11.75 7.54
C CYS A 130 -4.68 -11.45 7.85
N PHE A 131 -4.12 -10.40 7.25
CA PHE A 131 -2.70 -10.08 7.33
C PHE A 131 -2.49 -8.67 7.83
N THR A 132 -1.48 -8.52 8.68
CA THR A 132 -0.92 -7.25 9.12
C THR A 132 0.57 -7.44 9.42
N ASP A 133 1.34 -6.35 9.43
CA ASP A 133 2.77 -6.41 9.76
C ASP A 133 2.98 -6.23 11.28
N ALA A 134 4.15 -6.68 11.78
CA ALA A 134 4.48 -6.67 13.21
C ALA A 134 4.66 -5.26 13.82
N ASP A 135 4.71 -4.23 12.99
CA ASP A 135 4.82 -2.81 13.34
C ASP A 135 3.52 -2.02 13.14
N CYS A 136 2.38 -2.72 13.10
CA CYS A 136 1.05 -2.16 12.88
C CYS A 136 0.22 -2.12 14.17
N PHE A 137 -0.80 -1.21 14.18
CA PHE A 137 -1.67 -0.97 15.33
C PHE A 137 -3.16 -1.01 14.92
N PRO A 138 -3.72 -2.20 14.61
CA PRO A 138 -5.12 -2.31 14.21
C PRO A 138 -6.06 -1.86 15.33
N PRO A 139 -7.09 -1.03 15.03
CA PRO A 139 -8.06 -0.59 16.02
C PRO A 139 -8.94 -1.77 16.49
N PRO A 140 -9.61 -1.68 17.64
CA PRO A 140 -10.45 -2.76 18.19
C PRO A 140 -11.58 -3.22 17.25
N THR A 141 -12.00 -2.39 16.33
CA THR A 141 -13.07 -2.65 15.35
C THR A 141 -12.60 -3.26 14.05
N TRP A 142 -11.28 -3.35 13.82
CA TRP A 142 -10.69 -3.74 12.55
C TRP A 142 -11.23 -5.06 11.98
N LEU A 143 -11.20 -6.14 12.75
CA LEU A 143 -11.68 -7.45 12.27
C LEU A 143 -13.18 -7.43 11.99
N LYS A 144 -13.98 -6.68 12.78
CA LYS A 144 -15.41 -6.51 12.56
C LYS A 144 -15.69 -5.79 11.24
N GLU A 145 -15.02 -4.67 10.99
CA GLU A 145 -15.16 -3.91 9.74
C GLU A 145 -14.72 -4.73 8.53
N LEU A 146 -13.65 -5.51 8.68
CA LEU A 146 -13.13 -6.38 7.64
C LEU A 146 -14.13 -7.48 7.27
N VAL A 147 -14.71 -8.20 8.24
CA VAL A 147 -15.68 -9.28 7.99
C VAL A 147 -16.91 -8.77 7.28
N GLN A 148 -17.38 -7.57 7.61
CA GLN A 148 -18.55 -6.97 6.98
C GLN A 148 -18.39 -6.77 5.47
N GLN A 149 -17.16 -6.75 4.93
CA GLN A 149 -16.93 -6.63 3.49
C GLN A 149 -17.05 -7.96 2.74
N PHE A 150 -17.01 -9.10 3.45
CA PHE A 150 -17.08 -10.41 2.83
C PHE A 150 -18.53 -10.85 2.57
N GLU A 151 -19.03 -10.55 1.38
CA GLU A 151 -20.20 -11.21 0.80
C GLU A 151 -19.78 -12.50 0.06
N PRO A 152 -20.71 -13.38 -0.34
CA PRO A 152 -20.36 -14.66 -0.96
C PRO A 152 -19.41 -14.56 -2.14
N GLU A 153 -19.53 -13.52 -2.97
CA GLU A 153 -18.74 -13.27 -4.17
C GLU A 153 -17.40 -12.57 -3.89
N VAL A 154 -17.18 -12.05 -2.67
CA VAL A 154 -15.95 -11.31 -2.32
C VAL A 154 -14.86 -12.27 -1.88
N GLY A 155 -13.76 -12.28 -2.64
CA GLY A 155 -12.60 -13.12 -2.35
C GLY A 155 -11.49 -12.42 -1.60
N LEU A 156 -11.30 -11.11 -1.83
CA LEU A 156 -10.20 -10.33 -1.26
C LEU A 156 -10.68 -8.94 -0.81
N VAL A 157 -10.20 -8.52 0.35
CA VAL A 157 -10.48 -7.21 0.93
C VAL A 157 -9.14 -6.56 1.29
N ALA A 158 -8.90 -5.35 0.77
CA ALA A 158 -7.76 -4.50 1.12
C ALA A 158 -8.22 -3.27 1.91
N GLY A 159 -7.31 -2.62 2.61
CA GLY A 159 -7.64 -1.42 3.37
C GLY A 159 -6.46 -0.45 3.49
N TYR A 160 -6.72 0.72 4.04
CA TYR A 160 -5.73 1.77 4.24
C TYR A 160 -4.87 1.50 5.49
N SER A 161 -3.58 1.80 5.37
CA SER A 161 -2.63 1.70 6.49
C SER A 161 -1.82 2.99 6.59
N PRO A 162 -2.35 4.02 7.29
CA PRO A 162 -1.67 5.31 7.44
C PRO A 162 -0.43 5.20 8.32
N TYR A 163 0.56 6.08 8.10
CA TYR A 163 1.65 6.24 9.04
C TYR A 163 1.21 6.99 10.31
N THR A 164 1.61 6.48 11.48
CA THR A 164 1.53 7.20 12.76
C THR A 164 2.59 8.29 12.79
N ILE A 165 2.22 9.52 12.46
CA ILE A 165 3.19 10.63 12.53
C ILE A 165 3.42 11.01 13.99
N PRO A 166 4.68 11.03 14.47
CA PRO A 166 4.99 11.52 15.81
C PRO A 166 4.45 12.93 16.01
N SER A 167 3.95 13.24 17.20
CA SER A 167 3.42 14.58 17.49
C SER A 167 4.48 15.66 17.29
N ASN A 168 4.05 16.88 16.94
CA ASN A 168 4.97 18.02 16.78
C ASN A 168 5.83 18.30 18.02
N LYS A 169 5.41 17.85 19.21
CA LYS A 169 6.18 17.95 20.47
C LYS A 169 7.31 16.92 20.53
N THR A 170 7.16 15.77 19.85
CA THR A 170 8.14 14.67 19.85
C THR A 170 9.17 14.85 18.72
N ILE A 171 8.82 15.59 17.65
CA ILE A 171 9.76 15.91 16.56
C ILE A 171 10.61 17.10 16.99
N THR A 172 11.69 16.85 17.73
CA THR A 172 12.61 17.89 18.23
C THR A 172 13.56 18.46 17.16
N ASN A 173 13.73 17.77 16.02
CA ASN A 173 14.76 18.08 15.02
C ASN A 173 14.22 18.74 13.75
N GLY A 174 13.98 20.07 13.82
CA GLY A 174 13.92 20.95 12.65
C GLY A 174 12.72 20.78 11.68
N ILE A 175 12.54 21.80 10.85
CA ILE A 175 11.45 21.88 9.86
C ILE A 175 11.55 20.78 8.78
N LEU A 176 12.77 20.41 8.38
CA LEU A 176 12.99 19.39 7.33
C LEU A 176 12.44 18.01 7.74
N ARG A 177 12.60 17.63 9.00
CA ARG A 177 12.05 16.37 9.51
C ARG A 177 10.52 16.37 9.55
N LYS A 178 9.91 17.52 9.89
CA LYS A 178 8.44 17.67 9.82
C LYS A 178 7.92 17.57 8.40
N ILE A 179 8.60 18.19 7.45
CA ILE A 179 8.27 18.11 6.02
C ILE A 179 8.40 16.66 5.54
N PHE A 180 9.48 15.98 5.90
CA PHE A 180 9.72 14.58 5.55
C PHE A 180 8.57 13.67 6.03
N PHE A 181 8.22 13.69 7.33
CA PHE A 181 7.13 12.86 7.84
C PHE A 181 5.78 13.20 7.19
N LYS A 182 5.54 14.48 6.93
CA LYS A 182 4.33 14.90 6.23
C LYS A 182 4.30 14.39 4.79
N PHE A 183 5.45 14.39 4.12
CA PHE A 183 5.57 13.88 2.75
C PHE A 183 5.35 12.37 2.67
N ILE A 184 6.00 11.57 3.52
CA ILE A 184 5.84 10.11 3.47
C ILE A 184 4.40 9.68 3.79
N ALA A 185 3.74 10.39 4.71
CA ALA A 185 2.33 10.14 5.00
C ALA A 185 1.41 10.59 3.86
N TYR A 186 1.76 11.67 3.14
CA TYR A 186 1.08 12.07 1.92
C TYR A 186 1.24 11.04 0.80
N GLU A 187 2.42 10.49 0.64
CA GLU A 187 2.72 9.45 -0.35
C GLU A 187 1.91 8.18 -0.06
N GLU A 188 1.81 7.74 1.19
CA GLU A 188 0.99 6.61 1.60
C GLU A 188 -0.52 6.85 1.36
N PHE A 189 -0.99 8.08 1.61
CA PHE A 189 -2.35 8.51 1.28
C PHE A 189 -2.60 8.45 -0.24
N ARG A 190 -1.64 8.90 -1.07
CA ARG A 190 -1.73 8.78 -2.53
C ARG A 190 -1.80 7.32 -2.96
N ALA A 191 -1.03 6.42 -2.36
CA ALA A 191 -1.08 4.98 -2.62
C ALA A 191 -2.47 4.40 -2.29
N ALA A 192 -3.09 4.81 -1.19
CA ALA A 192 -4.46 4.39 -0.84
C ALA A 192 -5.50 4.87 -1.86
N ILE A 193 -5.38 6.11 -2.37
CA ILE A 193 -6.23 6.62 -3.44
C ILE A 193 -6.11 5.76 -4.70
N TRP A 194 -4.89 5.44 -5.12
CA TRP A 194 -4.63 4.58 -6.28
C TRP A 194 -5.24 3.20 -6.10
N SER A 195 -5.01 2.58 -4.94
CA SER A 195 -5.54 1.25 -4.63
C SER A 195 -7.07 1.24 -4.66
N CYS A 196 -7.71 2.09 -3.86
CA CYS A 196 -9.16 2.16 -3.77
C CYS A 196 -9.82 2.57 -5.10
N GLY A 197 -9.26 3.57 -5.78
CA GLY A 197 -9.77 4.06 -7.05
C GLY A 197 -9.71 3.00 -8.15
N ALA A 198 -8.61 2.26 -8.24
CA ALA A 198 -8.48 1.16 -9.21
C ALA A 198 -9.42 0.00 -8.89
N ILE A 199 -9.53 -0.39 -7.61
CA ILE A 199 -10.46 -1.45 -7.17
C ILE A 199 -11.92 -1.09 -7.51
N GLY A 200 -12.31 0.19 -7.40
CA GLY A 200 -13.65 0.63 -7.79
C GLY A 200 -13.97 0.45 -9.28
N TRP A 201 -12.96 0.26 -10.13
CA TRP A 201 -13.07 -0.11 -11.53
C TRP A 201 -12.80 -1.60 -11.78
N ASN A 202 -12.68 -2.38 -10.73
CA ASN A 202 -12.26 -3.78 -10.79
C ASN A 202 -10.86 -3.95 -11.43
N LEU A 203 -9.97 -2.98 -11.22
CA LEU A 203 -8.61 -2.93 -11.72
C LEU A 203 -7.60 -3.07 -10.56
N GLY A 204 -7.75 -4.05 -9.68
CA GLY A 204 -6.86 -4.25 -8.54
C GLY A 204 -5.37 -4.30 -8.93
N TRP A 205 -4.66 -3.18 -8.76
CA TRP A 205 -3.24 -3.04 -9.12
C TRP A 205 -2.32 -3.03 -7.93
N LEU A 206 -2.73 -2.32 -6.87
CA LEU A 206 -1.94 -2.08 -5.67
C LEU A 206 -2.78 -2.35 -4.42
N CYS A 207 -2.15 -2.87 -3.39
CA CYS A 207 -2.67 -2.91 -2.03
C CYS A 207 -1.50 -2.94 -1.04
N THR A 208 -1.79 -3.01 0.25
CA THR A 208 -0.76 -3.15 1.28
C THR A 208 -1.00 -4.39 2.11
N GLY A 209 0.04 -5.20 2.32
CA GLY A 209 0.00 -6.39 3.18
C GLY A 209 -0.30 -6.09 4.65
N ARG A 210 -0.22 -4.81 5.05
CA ARG A 210 -0.51 -4.34 6.42
C ARG A 210 -2.00 -4.33 6.74
N ASN A 211 -2.87 -4.31 5.71
CA ASN A 211 -4.33 -4.29 5.88
C ASN A 211 -4.97 -5.04 4.71
N LEU A 212 -4.84 -6.36 4.74
CA LEU A 212 -5.22 -7.26 3.66
C LEU A 212 -5.88 -8.51 4.22
N ALA A 213 -6.94 -8.98 3.58
CA ALA A 213 -7.52 -10.28 3.90
C ALA A 213 -8.08 -10.95 2.65
N TYR A 214 -8.11 -12.28 2.66
CA TYR A 214 -8.72 -13.03 1.58
C TYR A 214 -9.25 -14.38 2.06
N ARG A 215 -10.19 -14.95 1.30
CA ARG A 215 -10.69 -16.31 1.57
C ARG A 215 -9.59 -17.32 1.40
N ARG A 216 -9.54 -18.31 2.28
CA ARG A 216 -8.67 -19.49 2.10
C ARG A 216 -8.91 -20.17 0.76
N LYS A 217 -10.19 -20.35 0.38
CA LYS A 217 -10.57 -20.91 -0.91
C LYS A 217 -9.92 -20.18 -2.09
N LEU A 218 -9.88 -18.84 -2.04
CA LEU A 218 -9.20 -18.05 -3.06
C LEU A 218 -7.70 -18.33 -3.11
N TYR A 219 -7.04 -18.38 -1.94
CA TYR A 219 -5.60 -18.68 -1.85
C TYR A 219 -5.27 -20.04 -2.46
N ASP A 220 -6.09 -21.05 -2.14
CA ASP A 220 -5.91 -22.41 -2.67
C ASP A 220 -6.17 -22.48 -4.19
N GLU A 221 -7.20 -21.76 -4.68
CA GLU A 221 -7.56 -21.69 -6.10
C GLU A 221 -6.44 -21.14 -6.99
N VAL A 222 -5.71 -20.12 -6.52
CA VAL A 222 -4.59 -19.56 -7.28
C VAL A 222 -3.25 -20.28 -7.03
N ASN A 223 -3.25 -21.36 -6.22
CA ASN A 223 -2.06 -22.08 -5.77
C ASN A 223 -1.10 -21.21 -4.92
N GLY A 224 -1.68 -20.39 -4.06
CA GLY A 224 -0.95 -19.57 -3.11
C GLY A 224 0.06 -18.63 -3.76
N PHE A 225 1.30 -18.63 -3.25
CA PHE A 225 2.37 -17.76 -3.73
C PHE A 225 3.24 -18.39 -4.83
N GLU A 226 2.94 -19.59 -5.32
CA GLU A 226 3.82 -20.32 -6.24
C GLU A 226 4.15 -19.55 -7.52
N LYS A 227 3.16 -18.87 -8.10
CA LYS A 227 3.35 -18.08 -9.34
C LYS A 227 4.09 -16.76 -9.16
N ILE A 228 4.26 -16.33 -7.92
CA ILE A 228 4.93 -15.06 -7.55
C ILE A 228 6.12 -15.26 -6.62
N LYS A 229 6.54 -16.50 -6.40
CA LYS A 229 7.61 -16.85 -5.45
C LYS A 229 8.98 -16.26 -5.79
N GLN A 230 9.24 -15.95 -7.06
CA GLN A 230 10.52 -15.36 -7.50
C GLN A 230 10.71 -13.90 -7.10
N SER A 231 9.63 -13.20 -6.77
CA SER A 231 9.71 -11.79 -6.34
C SER A 231 9.95 -11.71 -4.84
N ILE A 232 10.92 -10.90 -4.41
CA ILE A 232 11.23 -10.65 -2.99
C ILE A 232 10.07 -9.95 -2.28
N SER A 233 9.35 -9.07 -2.99
CA SER A 233 8.17 -8.34 -2.55
C SER A 233 6.91 -8.83 -3.27
N GLY A 234 5.75 -8.25 -2.98
CA GLY A 234 4.51 -8.50 -3.72
C GLY A 234 3.71 -9.69 -3.18
N ASP A 235 3.90 -10.07 -1.94
CA ASP A 235 2.96 -10.91 -1.18
C ASP A 235 1.55 -10.29 -1.11
N ASP A 236 1.46 -9.01 -1.38
CA ASP A 236 0.26 -8.18 -1.46
C ASP A 236 -0.09 -7.81 -2.90
N ASP A 237 0.64 -6.89 -3.52
CA ASP A 237 0.37 -6.34 -4.86
C ASP A 237 0.33 -7.42 -5.96
N LEU A 238 1.35 -8.29 -6.00
CA LEU A 238 1.40 -9.34 -7.03
C LEU A 238 0.36 -10.43 -6.77
N PHE A 239 0.05 -10.71 -5.50
CA PHE A 239 -1.04 -11.62 -5.15
C PHE A 239 -2.39 -11.06 -5.59
N LEU A 240 -2.68 -9.78 -5.30
CA LEU A 240 -3.87 -9.07 -5.77
C LEU A 240 -4.01 -9.15 -7.30
N GLN A 241 -2.91 -8.88 -8.03
CA GLN A 241 -2.92 -8.96 -9.50
C GLN A 241 -3.09 -10.40 -10.01
N LEU A 242 -2.55 -11.40 -9.30
CA LEU A 242 -2.75 -12.80 -9.61
C LEU A 242 -4.22 -13.20 -9.50
N VAL A 243 -4.85 -12.84 -8.37
CA VAL A 243 -6.28 -13.04 -8.12
C VAL A 243 -7.10 -12.41 -9.23
N ARG A 244 -6.86 -11.13 -9.51
CA ARG A 244 -7.59 -10.39 -10.54
C ARG A 244 -7.54 -11.02 -11.94
N ARG A 245 -6.43 -11.69 -12.28
CA ARG A 245 -6.24 -12.31 -13.60
C ARG A 245 -6.74 -13.73 -13.72
N GLN A 246 -6.84 -14.47 -12.60
CA GLN A 246 -7.08 -15.90 -12.61
C GLN A 246 -8.41 -16.32 -12.01
N THR A 247 -9.13 -15.38 -11.40
CA THR A 247 -10.39 -15.68 -10.74
C THR A 247 -11.43 -14.62 -11.04
N ASP A 248 -12.69 -14.96 -10.81
CA ASP A 248 -13.84 -14.04 -10.92
C ASP A 248 -14.24 -13.46 -9.57
N TRP A 249 -13.46 -13.69 -8.50
CA TRP A 249 -13.75 -13.14 -7.18
C TRP A 249 -13.76 -11.61 -7.19
N GLU A 250 -14.77 -11.02 -6.52
CA GLU A 250 -14.77 -9.57 -6.27
C GLU A 250 -13.64 -9.20 -5.30
N ILE A 251 -13.04 -8.03 -5.57
CA ILE A 251 -12.05 -7.40 -4.73
C ILE A 251 -12.68 -6.13 -4.15
N ARG A 252 -12.53 -5.92 -2.83
CA ARG A 252 -13.06 -4.73 -2.15
C ARG A 252 -11.98 -3.95 -1.41
N TYR A 253 -12.29 -2.69 -1.13
CA TYR A 253 -11.41 -1.81 -0.37
C TYR A 253 -12.17 -1.19 0.79
N MET A 254 -11.68 -1.36 2.02
CA MET A 254 -12.26 -0.74 3.22
C MET A 254 -11.93 0.74 3.27
N LYS A 255 -12.96 1.58 3.50
CA LYS A 255 -12.86 3.05 3.53
C LYS A 255 -13.28 3.66 4.86
N THR A 256 -13.74 2.86 5.81
CA THR A 256 -14.16 3.33 7.13
C THR A 256 -12.94 3.62 7.99
N LYS A 257 -12.96 4.71 8.76
CA LYS A 257 -11.85 5.08 9.65
C LYS A 257 -11.56 3.98 10.69
N GLU A 258 -12.60 3.28 11.10
CA GLU A 258 -12.59 2.17 12.05
C GLU A 258 -11.86 0.92 11.51
N SER A 259 -11.56 0.89 10.21
CA SER A 259 -10.81 -0.20 9.54
C SER A 259 -9.37 0.16 9.20
N PHE A 260 -8.93 1.40 9.44
CA PHE A 260 -7.56 1.81 9.13
C PHE A 260 -6.58 1.14 10.09
N VAL A 261 -5.46 0.65 9.55
CA VAL A 261 -4.42 0.00 10.34
C VAL A 261 -3.17 0.88 10.35
N PRO A 262 -3.01 1.75 11.35
CA PRO A 262 -1.82 2.60 11.47
C PRO A 262 -0.54 1.77 11.61
N THR A 263 0.57 2.30 11.09
CA THR A 263 1.89 1.67 11.16
C THR A 263 2.99 2.69 11.50
N VAL A 264 4.13 2.19 11.94
CA VAL A 264 5.31 3.01 12.24
C VAL A 264 5.91 3.55 10.92
N PRO A 265 6.16 4.87 10.82
CA PRO A 265 6.84 5.42 9.64
C PRO A 265 8.33 5.05 9.64
N PRO A 266 8.99 5.01 8.46
CA PRO A 266 10.45 4.94 8.38
C PRO A 266 11.12 6.01 9.24
N ALA A 267 12.17 5.64 9.97
CA ALA A 267 12.81 6.52 10.94
C ALA A 267 13.48 7.74 10.29
N ASP A 268 14.00 7.58 9.08
CA ASP A 268 14.74 8.59 8.32
C ASP A 268 14.57 8.42 6.80
N PHE A 269 15.13 9.38 6.06
CA PHE A 269 15.07 9.40 4.60
C PHE A 269 15.75 8.18 3.95
N ARG A 270 16.86 7.69 4.52
CA ARG A 270 17.58 6.53 3.99
C ARG A 270 16.71 5.27 4.09
N SER A 271 16.14 5.02 5.26
CA SER A 271 15.22 3.89 5.50
C SER A 271 14.00 3.95 4.59
N PHE A 272 13.44 5.15 4.39
CA PHE A 272 12.34 5.38 3.45
C PHE A 272 12.73 5.01 2.01
N VAL A 273 13.88 5.51 1.53
CA VAL A 273 14.35 5.23 0.18
C VAL A 273 14.58 3.73 -0.02
N GLU A 274 15.20 3.03 0.93
CA GLU A 274 15.41 1.57 0.82
C GLU A 274 14.08 0.81 0.83
N GLN A 275 13.13 1.21 1.66
CA GLN A 275 11.78 0.63 1.65
C GLN A 275 11.10 0.82 0.29
N ARG A 276 11.14 2.03 -0.28
CA ARG A 276 10.50 2.34 -1.57
C ARG A 276 11.17 1.66 -2.75
N LYS A 277 12.50 1.57 -2.78
CA LYS A 277 13.22 0.76 -3.78
C LYS A 277 12.74 -0.69 -3.78
N ARG A 278 12.57 -1.27 -2.58
CA ARG A 278 12.05 -2.63 -2.43
C ARG A 278 10.62 -2.75 -3.00
N HIS A 279 9.72 -1.82 -2.69
CA HIS A 279 8.36 -1.80 -3.24
C HIS A 279 8.37 -1.66 -4.77
N PHE A 280 9.13 -0.72 -5.30
CA PHE A 280 9.26 -0.55 -6.76
C PHE A 280 9.87 -1.77 -7.45
N SER A 281 10.66 -2.60 -6.76
CA SER A 281 11.22 -3.82 -7.35
C SER A 281 10.15 -4.84 -7.78
N ALA A 282 8.96 -4.81 -7.17
CA ALA A 282 7.83 -5.64 -7.57
C ALA A 282 7.32 -5.30 -8.97
N SER A 283 7.52 -4.06 -9.45
CA SER A 283 7.09 -3.64 -10.78
C SER A 283 7.76 -4.43 -11.93
N LYS A 284 8.90 -5.07 -11.68
CA LYS A 284 9.58 -5.96 -12.67
C LYS A 284 8.71 -7.14 -13.11
N VAL A 285 7.73 -7.51 -12.29
CA VAL A 285 6.84 -8.66 -12.52
C VAL A 285 5.45 -8.21 -12.97
N PHE A 286 5.23 -6.91 -13.12
CA PHE A 286 3.97 -6.37 -13.63
C PHE A 286 3.74 -6.80 -15.09
N THR A 287 2.48 -6.88 -15.49
CA THR A 287 2.14 -7.15 -16.89
C THR A 287 2.56 -5.98 -17.78
N PHE A 288 2.90 -6.28 -19.03
CA PHE A 288 3.33 -5.25 -19.98
C PHE A 288 2.33 -4.09 -20.13
N PRO A 289 0.99 -4.31 -20.24
CA PRO A 289 0.05 -3.20 -20.29
C PRO A 289 0.07 -2.33 -19.03
N MET A 290 0.26 -2.92 -17.85
CA MET A 290 0.34 -2.18 -16.60
C MET A 290 1.63 -1.37 -16.50
N MET A 291 2.77 -1.94 -16.90
CA MET A 291 4.04 -1.20 -16.98
C MET A 291 3.93 -0.01 -17.93
N LEU A 292 3.30 -0.21 -19.10
CA LEU A 292 3.09 0.82 -20.10
C LEU A 292 2.18 1.94 -19.58
N PHE A 293 1.10 1.58 -18.88
CA PHE A 293 0.19 2.53 -18.26
C PHE A 293 0.90 3.41 -17.23
N PHE A 294 1.64 2.82 -16.29
CA PHE A 294 2.40 3.58 -15.29
C PHE A 294 3.52 4.41 -15.91
N PHE A 295 4.20 3.89 -16.95
CA PHE A 295 5.18 4.67 -17.69
C PHE A 295 4.55 5.94 -18.28
N PHE A 296 3.44 5.84 -19.00
CA PHE A 296 2.77 7.02 -19.57
C PHE A 296 2.21 7.95 -18.52
N TYR A 297 1.71 7.42 -17.41
CA TYR A 297 1.25 8.24 -16.30
C TYR A 297 2.38 9.09 -15.68
N HIS A 298 3.49 8.47 -15.35
CA HIS A 298 4.64 9.20 -14.79
C HIS A 298 5.30 10.11 -15.81
N PHE A 299 5.36 9.69 -17.06
CA PHE A 299 5.86 10.52 -18.15
C PHE A 299 4.98 11.77 -18.37
N ALA A 300 3.66 11.61 -18.40
CA ALA A 300 2.74 12.74 -18.51
C ALA A 300 2.87 13.69 -17.30
N ASN A 301 2.91 13.15 -16.08
CA ASN A 301 3.12 13.95 -14.87
C ASN A 301 4.43 14.74 -14.92
N PHE A 302 5.53 14.10 -15.32
CA PHE A 302 6.82 14.75 -15.51
C PHE A 302 6.77 15.82 -16.61
N LEU A 303 6.19 15.51 -17.75
CA LEU A 303 6.13 16.40 -18.90
C LEU A 303 5.33 17.68 -18.60
N LEU A 304 4.20 17.56 -17.90
CA LEU A 304 3.41 18.72 -17.46
C LEU A 304 4.20 19.62 -16.52
N PHE A 305 4.93 19.06 -15.58
CA PHE A 305 5.80 19.82 -14.67
C PHE A 305 6.99 20.42 -15.42
N PHE A 306 7.62 19.66 -16.31
CA PHE A 306 8.77 20.07 -17.11
C PHE A 306 8.44 21.12 -18.17
N SER A 307 7.15 21.37 -18.47
CA SER A 307 6.69 22.43 -19.37
C SER A 307 7.27 23.81 -18.97
N THR A 308 7.47 24.05 -17.66
CA THR A 308 8.13 25.29 -17.18
C THR A 308 9.57 25.42 -17.73
N PHE A 309 10.31 24.32 -17.81
CA PHE A 309 11.66 24.34 -18.36
C PHE A 309 11.65 24.52 -19.89
N LEU A 310 10.69 23.92 -20.60
CA LEU A 310 10.51 24.14 -22.03
C LEU A 310 10.22 25.62 -22.37
N PHE A 311 9.52 26.31 -21.48
CA PHE A 311 9.33 27.76 -21.60
C PHE A 311 10.63 28.54 -21.45
N LEU A 312 11.45 28.21 -20.46
CA LEU A 312 12.76 28.86 -20.26
C LEU A 312 13.69 28.66 -21.47
N LEU A 313 13.53 27.58 -22.21
CA LEU A 313 14.23 27.33 -23.48
C LEU A 313 13.55 28.01 -24.70
N HIS A 314 12.53 28.84 -24.50
CA HIS A 314 11.76 29.51 -25.58
C HIS A 314 11.07 28.56 -26.57
N LEU A 315 10.84 27.28 -26.19
CA LEU A 315 10.20 26.29 -27.03
C LEU A 315 8.66 26.35 -26.98
N ILE A 316 8.10 26.89 -25.91
CA ILE A 316 6.65 27.06 -25.75
C ILE A 316 6.33 28.43 -25.13
N SER A 317 5.09 28.90 -25.31
CA SER A 317 4.62 30.19 -24.78
C SER A 317 4.03 30.07 -23.36
N ILE A 318 3.99 31.19 -22.62
CA ILE A 318 3.39 31.27 -21.28
C ILE A 318 1.99 30.67 -21.20
N PRO A 319 1.03 30.92 -22.12
CA PRO A 319 -0.29 30.31 -22.03
C PRO A 319 -0.25 28.78 -22.03
N ILE A 320 0.69 28.16 -22.75
CA ILE A 320 0.82 26.70 -22.78
C ILE A 320 1.32 26.19 -21.43
N VAL A 321 2.31 26.84 -20.80
CA VAL A 321 2.78 26.51 -19.45
C VAL A 321 1.64 26.59 -18.43
N LEU A 322 0.91 27.72 -18.45
CA LEU A 322 -0.22 27.92 -17.54
C LEU A 322 -1.31 26.86 -17.74
N ALA A 323 -1.59 26.45 -18.99
CA ALA A 323 -2.52 25.36 -19.28
C ALA A 323 -2.00 24.02 -18.72
N CYS A 324 -0.73 23.68 -18.90
CA CYS A 324 -0.13 22.44 -18.40
C CYS A 324 -0.14 22.37 -16.87
N ILE A 325 0.40 23.39 -16.21
CA ILE A 325 0.46 23.45 -14.74
C ILE A 325 -0.95 23.57 -14.15
N GLY A 326 -1.82 24.38 -14.76
CA GLY A 326 -3.22 24.53 -14.34
C GLY A 326 -3.98 23.21 -14.42
N THR A 327 -3.86 22.46 -15.51
CA THR A 327 -4.49 21.14 -15.65
C THR A 327 -3.97 20.16 -14.62
N LYS A 328 -2.64 20.14 -14.40
CA LYS A 328 -2.04 19.28 -13.38
C LYS A 328 -2.57 19.62 -11.99
N LEU A 329 -2.48 20.87 -11.56
CA LEU A 329 -2.94 21.30 -10.23
C LEU A 329 -4.45 21.08 -10.06
N PHE A 330 -5.24 21.31 -11.08
CA PHE A 330 -6.67 21.05 -11.07
C PHE A 330 -6.98 19.57 -10.87
N ALA A 331 -6.32 18.67 -11.63
CA ALA A 331 -6.48 17.24 -11.51
C ALA A 331 -6.09 16.72 -10.12
N ASP A 332 -4.92 17.13 -9.60
CA ASP A 332 -4.45 16.75 -8.27
C ASP A 332 -5.37 17.29 -7.17
N THR A 333 -5.85 18.54 -7.30
CA THR A 333 -6.77 19.16 -6.34
C THR A 333 -8.08 18.40 -6.26
N ILE A 334 -8.70 18.08 -7.40
CA ILE A 334 -9.92 17.27 -7.44
C ILE A 334 -9.69 15.94 -6.73
N LEU A 335 -8.66 15.20 -7.12
CA LEU A 335 -8.38 13.89 -6.57
C LEU A 335 -8.17 13.94 -5.05
N VAL A 336 -7.30 14.84 -4.57
CA VAL A 336 -7.00 14.97 -3.14
C VAL A 336 -8.22 15.47 -2.36
N PHE A 337 -8.95 16.48 -2.86
CA PHE A 337 -10.10 17.04 -2.17
C PHE A 337 -11.22 16.01 -1.98
N PHE A 338 -11.57 15.26 -3.03
CA PHE A 338 -12.60 14.22 -2.94
C PHE A 338 -12.18 12.99 -2.14
N SER A 339 -10.87 12.75 -2.01
CA SER A 339 -10.32 11.62 -1.24
C SER A 339 -10.09 11.94 0.22
N ALA A 340 -9.84 13.21 0.54
CA ALA A 340 -9.42 13.66 1.86
C ALA A 340 -10.41 13.30 2.98
N GLY A 341 -11.71 13.41 2.72
CA GLY A 341 -12.75 13.01 3.67
C GLY A 341 -12.82 11.50 3.88
N THR A 342 -12.59 10.72 2.81
CA THR A 342 -12.60 9.25 2.87
C THR A 342 -11.46 8.70 3.72
N PHE A 343 -10.27 9.29 3.65
CA PHE A 343 -9.06 8.78 4.29
C PHE A 343 -8.60 9.60 5.51
N ASP A 344 -9.46 10.46 6.05
CA ASP A 344 -9.12 11.35 7.19
C ASP A 344 -7.84 12.20 6.94
N ALA A 345 -7.71 12.69 5.71
CA ALA A 345 -6.49 13.30 5.18
C ALA A 345 -6.65 14.79 4.80
N SER A 346 -7.64 15.49 5.37
CA SER A 346 -7.98 16.88 5.05
C SER A 346 -6.81 17.89 5.25
N THR A 347 -5.86 17.54 6.12
CA THR A 347 -4.65 18.35 6.35
C THR A 347 -3.77 18.48 5.11
N TYR A 348 -3.85 17.54 4.15
CA TYR A 348 -3.07 17.59 2.92
C TYR A 348 -3.60 18.60 1.90
N CYS A 349 -4.89 18.95 1.95
CA CYS A 349 -5.46 19.96 1.06
C CYS A 349 -4.71 21.31 1.18
N ARG A 350 -4.30 21.68 2.40
CA ARG A 350 -3.57 22.95 2.66
C ARG A 350 -2.12 22.95 2.19
N SER A 351 -1.52 21.77 2.00
CA SER A 351 -0.10 21.64 1.62
C SER A 351 0.07 20.99 0.25
N LEU A 352 -1.01 20.85 -0.50
CA LEU A 352 -1.08 20.10 -1.76
C LEU A 352 0.06 20.49 -2.72
N ILE A 353 0.23 21.77 -3.02
CA ILE A 353 1.22 22.23 -4.01
C ILE A 353 2.64 21.79 -3.61
N ILE A 354 3.01 21.97 -2.35
CA ILE A 354 4.34 21.61 -1.85
C ILE A 354 4.50 20.07 -1.89
N MET A 355 3.50 19.34 -1.46
CA MET A 355 3.54 17.86 -1.46
C MET A 355 3.61 17.29 -2.87
N GLU A 356 2.91 17.89 -3.85
CA GLU A 356 2.98 17.45 -5.26
C GLU A 356 4.35 17.69 -5.88
N VAL A 357 5.04 18.79 -5.57
CA VAL A 357 6.42 18.99 -6.03
C VAL A 357 7.34 17.87 -5.50
N PHE A 358 7.24 17.55 -4.20
CA PHE A 358 8.00 16.44 -3.64
C PHE A 358 7.61 15.09 -4.25
N TYR A 359 6.32 14.88 -4.53
CA TYR A 359 5.81 13.64 -5.13
C TYR A 359 6.32 13.42 -6.56
N ILE A 360 6.43 14.48 -7.37
CA ILE A 360 7.03 14.40 -8.71
C ILE A 360 8.51 14.06 -8.61
N LEU A 361 9.26 14.76 -7.76
CA LEU A 361 10.70 14.50 -7.56
C LEU A 361 10.93 13.07 -7.06
N TYR A 362 10.13 12.62 -6.11
CA TYR A 362 10.18 11.26 -5.59
C TYR A 362 9.96 10.21 -6.69
N ASN A 363 8.89 10.33 -7.48
CA ASN A 363 8.59 9.36 -8.54
C ASN A 363 9.64 9.39 -9.65
N SER A 364 10.18 10.57 -9.98
CA SER A 364 11.19 10.71 -11.04
C SER A 364 12.57 10.21 -10.64
N LEU A 365 12.94 10.33 -9.35
CA LEU A 365 14.28 9.99 -8.87
C LEU A 365 14.36 8.61 -8.21
N ILE A 366 13.39 8.25 -7.38
CA ILE A 366 13.43 7.03 -6.57
C ILE A 366 12.78 5.85 -7.30
N GLY A 367 11.71 6.08 -8.08
CA GLY A 367 11.05 5.02 -8.84
C GLY A 367 12.03 4.20 -9.70
N PRO A 368 12.83 4.81 -10.57
CA PRO A 368 13.80 4.09 -11.40
C PRO A 368 14.86 3.29 -10.63
N LEU A 369 15.22 3.74 -9.41
CA LEU A 369 16.24 3.06 -8.59
C LEU A 369 15.77 1.67 -8.12
N GLY A 370 14.46 1.44 -7.97
CA GLY A 370 13.92 0.13 -7.62
C GLY A 370 14.13 -0.94 -8.69
N ILE A 371 14.31 -0.50 -9.96
CA ILE A 371 14.53 -1.41 -11.09
C ILE A 371 15.99 -1.92 -11.12
N LEU A 372 16.94 -1.18 -10.56
CA LEU A 372 18.38 -1.40 -10.78
C LEU A 372 19.05 -2.34 -9.76
N LYS A 373 18.49 -2.57 -8.56
CA LYS A 373 19.17 -3.34 -7.49
C LYS A 373 18.42 -4.62 -7.09
N LYS A 374 19.18 -5.63 -6.58
CA LYS A 374 18.66 -6.77 -5.82
C LYS A 374 18.54 -6.37 -4.35
N PHE A 375 17.47 -6.82 -3.69
CA PHE A 375 17.16 -6.53 -2.29
C PHE A 375 16.97 -7.82 -1.51
N GLU A 376 17.27 -7.79 -0.19
CA GLU A 376 16.98 -8.85 0.76
C GLU A 376 16.03 -8.33 1.84
N TRP A 377 15.17 -9.20 2.36
CA TRP A 377 14.25 -8.87 3.44
C TRP A 377 14.99 -8.93 4.76
N LYS A 378 15.13 -7.77 5.45
CA LYS A 378 15.86 -7.60 6.72
C LYS A 378 17.11 -8.46 6.77
N GLN A 379 18.22 -7.89 6.33
CA GLN A 379 19.54 -8.56 6.44
C GLN A 379 19.77 -9.00 7.88
N SER A 380 20.30 -10.20 8.00
CA SER A 380 20.76 -10.82 9.24
C SER A 380 21.83 -10.00 9.94
#